data_a5f68a3fcddae428e62908f1c583291b
#
_entry.id   a5f68a3fcddae428e62908f1c583291b
#
_cell.length_a   1.000
_cell.length_b   1.000
_cell.length_c   1.000
_cell.angle_alpha   90.00
_cell.angle_beta   90.00
_cell.angle_gamma   90.00
#
_symmetry.space_group_name_H-M   'P 1'
#
loop_
_entity.id
_entity.type
_entity.pdbx_description
1 polymer ?
#
loop_
_entity_poly.entity_id
_entity_poly.type
_entity_poly.pdbx_seq_one_letter_code
_entity_poly.pdbx_strand_id
1 'polypeptide(L)'
;MPIQKILGFALLLAGLALCGAGLWLLLSPPQYQATTRIALESEFFDIVQLPGQGFLDPYSIQAEFEVIQSPSILSNVVKSLNLNIEWGKKYGDGNPLEIANTIKKLQRRMKLKSVRDTTFIEISFSSEDPNEAARIANAIAKAYQDYDVELQIQRIRGGIRVLMDYYQKDAQDINANQESLDQLRKQLNVPTPEPDDELLKSNYPAYYQAKQNLQKKIDFHKLLHAEIEQKKIDLAIPKTSDVQIVDAATPPKSPIGPDRPLGAVLLVIGLFPTVGGFLFLKSSRLSSA
;
A
#
# COMPACT_ATOMS: atom_id res chain seq x y z
N MET A 1 -8.43 42.89 -45.79
CA MET A 1 -7.02 42.74 -45.36
C MET A 1 -6.35 41.80 -46.34
N PRO A 2 -5.20 42.13 -46.92
CA PRO A 2 -4.53 41.24 -47.87
C PRO A 2 -4.13 39.96 -47.12
N ILE A 3 -4.46 38.80 -47.71
CA ILE A 3 -4.17 37.44 -47.21
C ILE A 3 -2.71 37.29 -46.79
N GLN A 4 -1.78 37.99 -47.46
CA GLN A 4 -0.35 38.02 -47.14
C GLN A 4 -0.04 38.50 -45.71
N LYS A 5 -0.75 39.55 -45.22
CA LYS A 5 -0.52 40.04 -43.82
C LYS A 5 -0.99 39.03 -42.77
N ILE A 6 -2.07 38.32 -43.04
CA ILE A 6 -2.61 37.28 -42.16
C ILE A 6 -1.65 36.11 -42.10
N LEU A 7 -1.11 35.69 -43.25
CA LEU A 7 -0.12 34.57 -43.34
C LEU A 7 1.21 34.92 -42.63
N GLY A 8 1.73 36.13 -42.79
CA GLY A 8 2.94 36.58 -42.11
C GLY A 8 2.77 36.66 -40.60
N PHE A 9 1.59 37.10 -40.12
CA PHE A 9 1.27 37.17 -38.69
C PHE A 9 1.11 35.75 -38.08
N ALA A 10 0.46 34.84 -38.80
CA ALA A 10 0.30 33.45 -38.38
C ALA A 10 1.64 32.74 -38.26
N LEU A 11 2.58 32.93 -39.23
CA LEU A 11 3.93 32.37 -39.18
C LEU A 11 4.74 32.90 -37.99
N LEU A 12 4.63 34.19 -37.70
CA LEU A 12 5.31 34.82 -36.58
C LEU A 12 4.80 34.29 -35.24
N LEU A 13 3.49 34.11 -35.05
CA LEU A 13 2.92 33.54 -33.86
C LEU A 13 3.31 32.07 -33.67
N ALA A 14 3.28 31.27 -34.74
CA ALA A 14 3.71 29.86 -34.69
C ALA A 14 5.18 29.74 -34.29
N GLY A 15 6.07 30.58 -34.86
CA GLY A 15 7.47 30.61 -34.52
C GLY A 15 7.71 31.03 -33.05
N LEU A 16 7.03 32.05 -32.57
CA LEU A 16 7.10 32.46 -31.16
C LEU A 16 6.62 31.37 -30.19
N ALA A 17 5.54 30.65 -30.54
CA ALA A 17 5.06 29.53 -29.74
C ALA A 17 6.09 28.38 -29.65
N LEU A 18 6.75 28.04 -30.78
CA LEU A 18 7.80 27.03 -30.80
C LEU A 18 9.04 27.47 -30.00
N CYS A 19 9.47 28.71 -30.15
CA CYS A 19 10.55 29.26 -29.34
C CYS A 19 10.24 29.29 -27.86
N GLY A 20 9.02 29.68 -27.50
CA GLY A 20 8.52 29.65 -26.08
C GLY A 20 8.53 28.25 -25.50
N ALA A 21 8.04 27.27 -26.25
CA ALA A 21 8.05 25.86 -25.82
C ALA A 21 9.49 25.33 -25.70
N GLY A 22 10.37 25.64 -26.67
CA GLY A 22 11.76 25.23 -26.60
C GLY A 22 12.52 25.84 -25.41
N LEU A 23 12.32 27.13 -25.16
CA LEU A 23 12.90 27.83 -24.00
C LEU A 23 12.38 27.27 -22.67
N TRP A 24 11.09 26.98 -22.59
CA TRP A 24 10.49 26.34 -21.40
C TRP A 24 11.11 24.99 -21.10
N LEU A 25 11.33 24.12 -22.13
CA LEU A 25 12.00 22.83 -21.99
C LEU A 25 13.46 22.96 -21.53
N LEU A 26 14.18 23.97 -21.99
CA LEU A 26 15.59 24.19 -21.61
C LEU A 26 15.73 24.74 -20.18
N LEU A 27 14.79 25.60 -19.75
CA LEU A 27 14.83 26.22 -18.41
C LEU A 27 14.21 25.33 -17.32
N SER A 28 13.42 24.32 -17.70
CA SER A 28 12.82 23.42 -16.72
C SER A 28 13.89 22.59 -15.99
N PRO A 29 13.77 22.42 -14.65
CA PRO A 29 14.73 21.66 -13.87
C PRO A 29 14.72 20.17 -14.31
N PRO A 30 15.90 19.50 -14.30
CA PRO A 30 15.98 18.09 -14.63
C PRO A 30 15.16 17.26 -13.61
N GLN A 31 14.49 16.22 -14.09
CA GLN A 31 13.76 15.29 -13.26
C GLN A 31 14.45 13.92 -13.30
N TYR A 32 14.73 13.38 -12.13
CA TYR A 32 15.32 12.06 -11.93
C TYR A 32 14.29 11.11 -11.35
N GLN A 33 14.22 9.89 -11.88
CA GLN A 33 13.33 8.86 -11.38
C GLN A 33 14.14 7.69 -10.85
N ALA A 34 13.93 7.34 -9.58
CA ALA A 34 14.48 6.15 -8.97
C ALA A 34 13.36 5.14 -8.71
N THR A 35 13.66 3.86 -8.85
CA THR A 35 12.68 2.78 -8.74
C THR A 35 13.19 1.73 -7.77
N THR A 36 12.36 1.40 -6.78
CA THR A 36 12.51 0.25 -5.88
C THR A 36 11.56 -0.83 -6.34
N ARG A 37 12.00 -2.10 -6.35
CA ARG A 37 11.16 -3.24 -6.65
C ARG A 37 10.92 -4.07 -5.41
N ILE A 38 9.65 -4.38 -5.14
CA ILE A 38 9.22 -5.26 -4.06
C ILE A 38 8.57 -6.51 -4.63
N ALA A 39 8.72 -7.64 -3.93
CA ALA A 39 8.00 -8.88 -4.19
C ALA A 39 6.97 -9.09 -3.07
N LEU A 40 5.77 -9.52 -3.45
CA LEU A 40 4.76 -10.00 -2.52
C LEU A 40 4.90 -11.52 -2.42
N GLU A 41 5.15 -12.07 -1.23
CA GLU A 41 5.16 -13.52 -1.03
C GLU A 41 3.75 -14.10 -1.15
N SER A 42 3.66 -15.26 -1.78
CA SER A 42 2.41 -15.81 -2.31
C SER A 42 1.56 -16.56 -1.29
N GLU A 43 1.89 -16.61 0.00
CA GLU A 43 1.05 -17.31 0.98
C GLU A 43 -0.39 -16.76 1.04
N PHE A 44 -0.59 -15.50 0.64
CA PHE A 44 -1.92 -14.90 0.51
C PHE A 44 -2.74 -15.44 -0.68
N PHE A 45 -2.09 -16.03 -1.69
CA PHE A 45 -2.74 -16.46 -2.92
C PHE A 45 -3.06 -17.97 -2.94
N ASP A 46 -2.54 -18.74 -1.98
CA ASP A 46 -2.72 -20.21 -1.94
C ASP A 46 -4.06 -20.67 -1.35
N ILE A 47 -4.84 -19.79 -0.72
CA ILE A 47 -6.06 -20.20 0.00
C ILE A 47 -7.24 -20.56 -0.92
N VAL A 48 -7.24 -20.13 -2.19
CA VAL A 48 -8.29 -20.47 -3.16
C VAL A 48 -7.68 -20.75 -4.54
N GLN A 49 -6.95 -21.85 -4.68
CA GLN A 49 -6.62 -22.37 -6.00
C GLN A 49 -7.83 -23.11 -6.60
N LEU A 50 -8.67 -22.37 -7.30
CA LEU A 50 -9.60 -22.99 -8.23
C LEU A 50 -8.84 -23.38 -9.51
N PRO A 51 -8.95 -24.64 -9.98
CA PRO A 51 -8.27 -25.08 -11.20
C PRO A 51 -8.69 -24.21 -12.40
N GLY A 52 -7.73 -23.51 -13.01
CA GLY A 52 -7.95 -22.70 -14.21
C GLY A 52 -7.91 -21.18 -14.03
N GLN A 53 -7.71 -20.64 -12.84
CA GLN A 53 -7.46 -19.20 -12.63
C GLN A 53 -5.95 -18.95 -12.50
N GLY A 54 -5.44 -18.01 -13.30
CA GLY A 54 -4.03 -17.63 -13.29
C GLY A 54 -3.62 -17.02 -11.94
N PHE A 55 -2.36 -17.15 -11.62
CA PHE A 55 -1.72 -16.86 -10.32
C PHE A 55 -1.87 -15.43 -9.76
N LEU A 56 -2.45 -14.48 -10.49
CA LEU A 56 -2.59 -13.09 -10.05
C LEU A 56 -3.93 -12.53 -10.56
N ASP A 57 -4.84 -12.31 -9.64
CA ASP A 57 -5.99 -11.47 -9.94
C ASP A 57 -5.49 -10.01 -10.07
N PRO A 58 -5.67 -9.35 -11.24
CA PRO A 58 -5.32 -7.96 -11.43
C PRO A 58 -5.95 -7.02 -10.38
N TYR A 59 -7.09 -7.39 -9.82
CA TYR A 59 -7.77 -6.63 -8.76
C TYR A 59 -7.01 -6.66 -7.43
N SER A 60 -6.32 -7.76 -7.09
CA SER A 60 -5.53 -7.84 -5.86
C SER A 60 -4.33 -6.90 -5.90
N ILE A 61 -3.62 -6.83 -7.03
CA ILE A 61 -2.48 -5.91 -7.20
C ILE A 61 -2.94 -4.44 -7.18
N GLN A 62 -4.10 -4.14 -7.77
CA GLN A 62 -4.64 -2.78 -7.73
C GLN A 62 -5.00 -2.36 -6.30
N ALA A 63 -5.54 -3.27 -5.48
CA ALA A 63 -5.80 -3.02 -4.08
C ALA A 63 -4.50 -2.69 -3.31
N GLU A 64 -3.40 -3.41 -3.59
CA GLU A 64 -2.10 -3.11 -2.98
C GLU A 64 -1.57 -1.72 -3.39
N PHE A 65 -1.82 -1.27 -4.62
CA PHE A 65 -1.46 0.10 -5.02
C PHE A 65 -2.19 1.15 -4.17
N GLU A 66 -3.49 0.95 -3.90
CA GLU A 66 -4.26 1.85 -3.03
C GLU A 66 -3.73 1.85 -1.60
N VAL A 67 -3.31 0.68 -1.09
CA VAL A 67 -2.70 0.56 0.24
C VAL A 67 -1.37 1.31 0.29
N ILE A 68 -0.45 1.10 -0.68
CA ILE A 68 0.85 1.79 -0.74
C ILE A 68 0.68 3.30 -0.84
N GLN A 69 -0.33 3.78 -1.58
CA GLN A 69 -0.63 5.21 -1.74
C GLN A 69 -1.42 5.81 -0.57
N SER A 70 -1.82 4.98 0.40
CA SER A 70 -2.68 5.44 1.50
C SER A 70 -1.99 6.49 2.37
N PRO A 71 -2.75 7.43 2.95
CA PRO A 71 -2.22 8.40 3.90
C PRO A 71 -1.56 7.75 5.12
N SER A 72 -1.97 6.55 5.49
CA SER A 72 -1.41 5.79 6.61
C SER A 72 0.07 5.47 6.36
N ILE A 73 0.40 4.90 5.20
CA ILE A 73 1.78 4.57 4.83
C ILE A 73 2.59 5.83 4.55
N LEU A 74 2.05 6.73 3.72
CA LEU A 74 2.79 7.92 3.30
C LEU A 74 3.06 8.91 4.43
N SER A 75 2.20 8.96 5.48
CA SER A 75 2.49 9.76 6.67
C SER A 75 3.73 9.27 7.42
N ASN A 76 3.96 7.94 7.44
CA ASN A 76 5.15 7.37 8.05
C ASN A 76 6.40 7.73 7.25
N VAL A 77 6.33 7.72 5.92
CA VAL A 77 7.43 8.20 5.05
C VAL A 77 7.74 9.67 5.31
N VAL A 78 6.71 10.53 5.35
CA VAL A 78 6.86 11.97 5.62
C VAL A 78 7.54 12.21 6.96
N LYS A 79 7.13 11.47 8.00
CA LYS A 79 7.69 11.61 9.36
C LYS A 79 9.10 11.07 9.45
N SER A 80 9.37 9.88 8.93
CA SER A 80 10.69 9.22 9.02
C SER A 80 11.78 9.99 8.31
N LEU A 81 11.45 10.64 7.18
CA LEU A 81 12.38 11.44 6.40
C LEU A 81 12.31 12.95 6.69
N ASN A 82 11.41 13.39 7.59
CA ASN A 82 11.13 14.81 7.85
C ASN A 82 10.81 15.62 6.58
N LEU A 83 10.13 15.03 5.60
CA LEU A 83 9.87 15.64 4.29
C LEU A 83 9.06 16.94 4.40
N ASN A 84 8.17 17.05 5.38
CA ASN A 84 7.41 18.27 5.61
C ASN A 84 8.31 19.47 5.95
N ILE A 85 9.41 19.24 6.67
CA ILE A 85 10.41 20.27 7.01
C ILE A 85 11.31 20.54 5.80
N GLU A 86 11.86 19.48 5.16
CA GLU A 86 12.73 19.63 3.99
C GLU A 86 12.02 20.35 2.85
N TRP A 87 10.80 19.95 2.53
CA TRP A 87 10.02 20.53 1.45
C TRP A 87 9.40 21.90 1.82
N GLY A 88 9.20 22.16 3.10
CA GLY A 88 8.85 23.50 3.58
C GLY A 88 9.93 24.52 3.27
N LYS A 89 11.20 24.15 3.47
CA LYS A 89 12.35 24.98 3.12
C LYS A 89 12.56 25.10 1.60
N LYS A 90 12.31 24.01 0.85
CA LYS A 90 12.56 23.95 -0.61
C LYS A 90 11.43 24.55 -1.46
N TYR A 91 10.17 24.37 -1.05
CA TYR A 91 9.00 24.67 -1.87
C TYR A 91 7.98 25.59 -1.15
N GLY A 92 8.26 26.05 0.07
CA GLY A 92 7.42 26.90 0.87
C GLY A 92 8.16 28.16 1.35
N ASP A 93 7.57 28.85 2.30
CA ASP A 93 8.11 30.09 2.89
C ASP A 93 9.12 29.83 4.03
N GLY A 94 9.79 28.68 4.03
CA GLY A 94 10.70 28.25 5.08
C GLY A 94 10.04 27.56 6.27
N ASN A 95 8.72 27.61 6.37
CA ASN A 95 7.93 26.92 7.39
C ASN A 95 7.67 25.45 7.00
N PRO A 96 7.55 24.53 7.98
CA PRO A 96 7.16 23.16 7.69
C PRO A 96 5.81 23.09 6.96
N LEU A 97 5.72 22.29 5.92
CA LEU A 97 4.45 22.03 5.23
C LEU A 97 3.53 21.20 6.13
N GLU A 98 2.24 21.37 5.97
CA GLU A 98 1.26 20.45 6.55
C GLU A 98 1.49 19.03 6.01
N ILE A 99 1.37 18.01 6.89
CA ILE A 99 1.60 16.60 6.51
C ILE A 99 0.68 16.19 5.35
N ALA A 100 -0.60 16.59 5.37
CA ALA A 100 -1.55 16.27 4.32
C ALA A 100 -1.14 16.85 2.95
N ASN A 101 -0.60 18.05 2.92
CA ASN A 101 -0.11 18.69 1.69
C ASN A 101 1.19 18.03 1.20
N THR A 102 2.05 17.59 2.13
CA THR A 102 3.27 16.84 1.81
C THR A 102 2.92 15.48 1.19
N ILE A 103 1.93 14.76 1.76
CA ILE A 103 1.43 13.50 1.21
C ILE A 103 0.90 13.68 -0.22
N LYS A 104 0.08 14.71 -0.49
CA LYS A 104 -0.43 14.99 -1.84
C LYS A 104 0.71 15.26 -2.84
N LYS A 105 1.76 15.99 -2.42
CA LYS A 105 2.95 16.20 -3.27
C LYS A 105 3.69 14.89 -3.54
N LEU A 106 3.78 14.01 -2.53
CA LEU A 106 4.42 12.70 -2.62
C LEU A 106 3.65 11.80 -3.61
N GLN A 107 2.33 11.70 -3.48
CA GLN A 107 1.46 10.94 -4.38
C GLN A 107 1.57 11.39 -5.84
N ARG A 108 1.66 12.68 -6.11
CA ARG A 108 1.79 13.21 -7.49
C ARG A 108 3.11 12.86 -8.17
N ARG A 109 4.17 12.62 -7.40
CA ARG A 109 5.53 12.31 -7.90
C ARG A 109 5.84 10.81 -7.86
N MET A 110 4.96 10.02 -7.23
CA MET A 110 5.07 8.57 -7.13
C MET A 110 4.34 7.90 -8.30
N LYS A 111 4.91 6.82 -8.81
CA LYS A 111 4.28 5.93 -9.79
C LYS A 111 4.44 4.50 -9.34
N LEU A 112 3.34 3.75 -9.37
CA LEU A 112 3.32 2.31 -9.10
C LEU A 112 3.05 1.57 -10.40
N LYS A 113 3.74 0.44 -10.57
CA LYS A 113 3.58 -0.41 -11.73
C LYS A 113 3.75 -1.86 -11.33
N SER A 114 2.83 -2.74 -11.75
CA SER A 114 3.02 -4.18 -11.66
C SER A 114 3.92 -4.69 -12.78
N VAL A 115 4.78 -5.65 -12.47
CA VAL A 115 5.54 -6.38 -13.48
C VAL A 115 4.70 -7.56 -13.95
N ARG A 116 4.46 -7.63 -15.26
CA ARG A 116 3.57 -8.63 -15.85
C ARG A 116 3.98 -10.05 -15.47
N ASP A 117 3.00 -10.88 -15.17
CA ASP A 117 3.17 -12.30 -14.84
C ASP A 117 4.09 -12.57 -13.63
N THR A 118 4.18 -11.60 -12.71
CA THR A 118 4.94 -11.71 -11.46
C THR A 118 4.20 -11.06 -10.29
N THR A 119 4.66 -11.34 -9.06
CA THR A 119 4.20 -10.68 -7.84
C THR A 119 4.95 -9.38 -7.55
N PHE A 120 5.71 -8.84 -8.53
CA PHE A 120 6.53 -7.67 -8.32
C PHE A 120 5.78 -6.37 -8.55
N ILE A 121 6.02 -5.43 -7.65
CA ILE A 121 5.55 -4.04 -7.76
C ILE A 121 6.78 -3.13 -7.84
N GLU A 122 6.81 -2.28 -8.85
CA GLU A 122 7.78 -1.20 -9.01
C GLU A 122 7.23 0.07 -8.39
N ILE A 123 7.96 0.60 -7.41
CA ILE A 123 7.68 1.86 -6.74
C ILE A 123 8.69 2.89 -7.25
N SER A 124 8.23 3.79 -8.10
CA SER A 124 9.06 4.84 -8.70
C SER A 124 8.75 6.19 -8.07
N PHE A 125 9.78 6.97 -7.80
CA PHE A 125 9.64 8.34 -7.33
C PHE A 125 10.47 9.30 -8.16
N SER A 126 9.89 10.47 -8.51
CA SER A 126 10.55 11.49 -9.33
C SER A 126 10.89 12.72 -8.49
N SER A 127 12.16 13.18 -8.59
CA SER A 127 12.65 14.39 -7.93
C SER A 127 13.68 15.12 -8.81
N GLU A 128 13.94 16.37 -8.48
CA GLU A 128 15.03 17.17 -9.06
C GLU A 128 16.42 16.71 -8.56
N ASP A 129 16.46 16.04 -7.40
CA ASP A 129 17.66 15.46 -6.80
C ASP A 129 17.61 13.92 -6.94
N PRO A 130 18.60 13.30 -7.61
CA PRO A 130 18.65 11.84 -7.77
C PRO A 130 18.75 11.09 -6.43
N ASN A 131 19.43 11.67 -5.42
CA ASN A 131 19.53 11.06 -4.08
C ASN A 131 18.19 11.11 -3.35
N GLU A 132 17.46 12.22 -3.45
CA GLU A 132 16.12 12.36 -2.89
C GLU A 132 15.16 11.35 -3.54
N ALA A 133 15.23 11.17 -4.86
CA ALA A 133 14.40 10.23 -5.59
C ALA A 133 14.60 8.79 -5.07
N ALA A 134 15.85 8.34 -4.94
CA ALA A 134 16.17 7.00 -4.44
C ALA A 134 15.80 6.83 -2.96
N ARG A 135 16.10 7.82 -2.12
CA ARG A 135 15.78 7.80 -0.69
C ARG A 135 14.28 7.67 -0.43
N ILE A 136 13.45 8.43 -1.18
CA ILE A 136 12.00 8.40 -1.01
C ILE A 136 11.41 7.09 -1.56
N ALA A 137 11.83 6.60 -2.73
CA ALA A 137 11.37 5.32 -3.27
C ALA A 137 11.63 4.17 -2.28
N ASN A 138 12.83 4.09 -1.71
CA ASN A 138 13.20 3.10 -0.72
C ASN A 138 12.40 3.26 0.60
N ALA A 139 12.16 4.48 1.03
CA ALA A 139 11.39 4.74 2.23
C ALA A 139 9.91 4.34 2.08
N ILE A 140 9.33 4.50 0.89
CA ILE A 140 7.96 4.03 0.61
C ILE A 140 7.91 2.51 0.69
N ALA A 141 8.85 1.80 0.06
CA ALA A 141 8.94 0.34 0.13
C ALA A 141 9.09 -0.15 1.57
N LYS A 142 9.97 0.50 2.35
CA LYS A 142 10.17 0.17 3.76
C LYS A 142 8.95 0.43 4.61
N ALA A 143 8.27 1.56 4.43
CA ALA A 143 7.06 1.90 5.15
C ALA A 143 5.90 0.92 4.85
N TYR A 144 5.82 0.42 3.61
CA TYR A 144 4.87 -0.62 3.24
C TYR A 144 5.24 -1.97 3.88
N GLN A 145 6.51 -2.36 3.89
CA GLN A 145 7.00 -3.55 4.60
C GLN A 145 6.69 -3.50 6.10
N ASP A 146 6.93 -2.36 6.75
CA ASP A 146 6.64 -2.16 8.17
C ASP A 146 5.14 -2.20 8.47
N TYR A 147 4.32 -1.66 7.56
CA TYR A 147 2.86 -1.72 7.64
C TYR A 147 2.34 -3.16 7.56
N ASP A 148 2.89 -3.99 6.67
CA ASP A 148 2.53 -5.38 6.54
C ASP A 148 2.81 -6.17 7.83
N VAL A 149 3.99 -5.99 8.42
CA VAL A 149 4.32 -6.58 9.74
C VAL A 149 3.32 -6.15 10.82
N GLU A 150 2.99 -4.86 10.89
CA GLU A 150 2.03 -4.37 11.89
C GLU A 150 0.63 -4.95 11.65
N LEU A 151 0.22 -5.09 10.39
CA LEU A 151 -1.05 -5.70 10.04
C LEU A 151 -1.13 -7.18 10.47
N GLN A 152 -0.05 -7.96 10.27
CA GLN A 152 0.06 -9.34 10.76
C GLN A 152 -0.09 -9.41 12.29
N ILE A 153 0.63 -8.55 13.00
CA ILE A 153 0.54 -8.45 14.47
C ILE A 153 -0.89 -8.12 14.92
N GLN A 154 -1.54 -7.17 14.26
CA GLN A 154 -2.92 -6.78 14.58
C GLN A 154 -3.92 -7.91 14.33
N ARG A 155 -3.75 -8.70 13.25
CA ARG A 155 -4.58 -9.88 12.97
C ARG A 155 -4.43 -10.93 14.07
N ILE A 156 -3.21 -11.24 14.51
CA ILE A 156 -2.96 -12.21 15.59
C ILE A 156 -3.58 -11.71 16.90
N ARG A 157 -3.38 -10.45 17.27
CA ARG A 157 -4.00 -9.83 18.46
C ARG A 157 -5.52 -9.87 18.41
N GLY A 158 -6.09 -9.58 17.24
CA GLY A 158 -7.53 -9.67 17.01
C GLY A 158 -8.05 -11.10 17.22
N GLY A 159 -7.37 -12.09 16.64
CA GLY A 159 -7.68 -13.51 16.82
C GLY A 159 -7.62 -13.95 18.29
N ILE A 160 -6.56 -13.57 19.01
CA ILE A 160 -6.42 -13.86 20.45
C ILE A 160 -7.62 -13.29 21.24
N ARG A 161 -8.01 -12.03 20.94
CA ARG A 161 -9.15 -11.40 21.64
C ARG A 161 -10.43 -12.18 21.43
N VAL A 162 -10.73 -12.57 20.20
CA VAL A 162 -11.93 -13.38 19.90
C VAL A 162 -11.88 -14.72 20.61
N LEU A 163 -10.74 -15.42 20.60
CA LEU A 163 -10.59 -16.69 21.32
C LEU A 163 -10.74 -16.52 22.83
N MET A 164 -10.23 -15.43 23.41
CA MET A 164 -10.40 -15.14 24.84
C MET A 164 -11.86 -14.88 25.22
N ASP A 165 -12.62 -14.17 24.37
CA ASP A 165 -14.05 -13.96 24.60
C ASP A 165 -14.82 -15.29 24.57
N TYR A 166 -14.50 -16.17 23.62
CA TYR A 166 -15.05 -17.53 23.58
C TYR A 166 -14.67 -18.34 24.81
N TYR A 167 -13.41 -18.30 25.22
CA TYR A 167 -12.89 -18.99 26.39
C TYR A 167 -13.63 -18.59 27.68
N GLN A 168 -13.83 -17.28 27.87
CA GLN A 168 -14.59 -16.77 29.05
C GLN A 168 -16.04 -17.19 29.03
N LYS A 169 -16.70 -17.13 27.87
CA LYS A 169 -18.09 -17.56 27.72
C LYS A 169 -18.24 -19.06 27.98
N ASP A 170 -17.33 -19.85 27.41
CA ASP A 170 -17.33 -21.31 27.60
C ASP A 170 -17.11 -21.71 29.06
N ALA A 171 -16.25 -20.99 29.80
CA ALA A 171 -16.04 -21.17 31.23
C ALA A 171 -17.36 -20.94 32.04
N GLN A 172 -18.13 -19.89 31.67
CA GLN A 172 -19.44 -19.65 32.30
C GLN A 172 -20.43 -20.76 31.98
N ASP A 173 -20.47 -21.24 30.75
CA ASP A 173 -21.32 -22.35 30.31
C ASP A 173 -20.94 -23.66 31.02
N ILE A 174 -19.66 -23.93 31.24
CA ILE A 174 -19.18 -25.10 32.01
C ILE A 174 -19.69 -25.03 33.45
N ASN A 175 -19.55 -23.90 34.13
CA ASN A 175 -20.03 -23.72 35.49
C ASN A 175 -21.56 -23.94 35.61
N ALA A 176 -22.32 -23.36 34.68
CA ALA A 176 -23.78 -23.55 34.64
C ALA A 176 -24.16 -25.03 34.37
N ASN A 177 -23.46 -25.72 33.49
CA ASN A 177 -23.70 -27.15 33.24
C ASN A 177 -23.26 -28.02 34.42
N GLN A 178 -22.19 -27.64 35.15
CA GLN A 178 -21.78 -28.32 36.38
C GLN A 178 -22.88 -28.22 37.46
N GLU A 179 -23.41 -27.01 37.70
CA GLU A 179 -24.53 -26.81 38.65
C GLU A 179 -25.78 -27.61 38.24
N SER A 180 -26.09 -27.63 36.94
CA SER A 180 -27.21 -28.40 36.39
C SER A 180 -26.99 -29.91 36.59
N LEU A 181 -25.76 -30.40 36.40
CA LEU A 181 -25.41 -31.79 36.63
C LEU A 181 -25.56 -32.17 38.11
N ASP A 182 -25.13 -31.29 39.03
CA ASP A 182 -25.25 -31.50 40.47
C ASP A 182 -26.71 -31.52 40.92
N GLN A 183 -27.57 -30.67 40.33
CA GLN A 183 -29.03 -30.69 40.56
C GLN A 183 -29.65 -32.00 40.05
N LEU A 184 -29.30 -32.42 38.83
CA LEU A 184 -29.78 -33.67 38.25
C LEU A 184 -29.35 -34.90 39.04
N ARG A 185 -28.12 -34.87 39.57
CA ARG A 185 -27.59 -35.90 40.50
C ARG A 185 -28.49 -36.06 41.75
N LYS A 186 -28.85 -34.94 42.38
CA LYS A 186 -29.73 -34.91 43.57
C LYS A 186 -31.13 -35.38 43.22
N GLN A 187 -31.70 -34.95 42.11
CA GLN A 187 -33.03 -35.34 41.66
C GLN A 187 -33.15 -36.82 41.37
N LEU A 188 -32.14 -37.41 40.75
CA LEU A 188 -32.13 -38.83 40.41
C LEU A 188 -31.56 -39.73 41.52
N ASN A 189 -31.15 -39.17 42.66
CA ASN A 189 -30.54 -39.91 43.79
C ASN A 189 -29.33 -40.77 43.34
N VAL A 190 -28.46 -40.21 42.44
CA VAL A 190 -27.27 -40.94 42.01
C VAL A 190 -26.33 -41.16 43.19
N PRO A 191 -25.85 -42.40 43.46
CA PRO A 191 -25.05 -42.73 44.62
C PRO A 191 -23.71 -41.94 44.70
N THR A 192 -23.20 -41.85 45.95
CA THR A 192 -21.87 -41.33 46.23
C THR A 192 -21.11 -42.38 47.02
N PRO A 193 -19.97 -42.94 46.55
CA PRO A 193 -19.30 -42.60 45.25
C PRO A 193 -20.13 -43.01 44.03
N GLU A 194 -19.84 -42.33 42.88
CA GLU A 194 -20.51 -42.62 41.62
C GLU A 194 -20.23 -44.07 41.17
N PRO A 195 -21.25 -44.78 40.64
CA PRO A 195 -21.06 -46.06 39.96
C PRO A 195 -20.19 -45.92 38.72
N ASP A 196 -19.73 -47.05 38.19
CA ASP A 196 -19.03 -47.06 36.91
C ASP A 196 -19.90 -46.58 35.73
N ASP A 197 -19.29 -46.21 34.63
CA ASP A 197 -19.99 -45.62 33.49
C ASP A 197 -21.02 -46.58 32.85
N GLU A 198 -20.89 -47.91 32.96
CA GLU A 198 -21.88 -48.87 32.46
C GLU A 198 -23.15 -48.85 33.29
N LEU A 199 -23.01 -48.86 34.62
CA LEU A 199 -24.10 -48.74 35.53
C LEU A 199 -24.79 -47.36 35.48
N LEU A 200 -24.02 -46.30 35.35
CA LEU A 200 -24.57 -44.96 35.14
C LEU A 200 -25.39 -44.88 33.85
N LYS A 201 -24.89 -45.42 32.75
CA LYS A 201 -25.57 -45.43 31.43
C LYS A 201 -26.88 -46.25 31.51
N SER A 202 -26.86 -47.38 32.23
CA SER A 202 -28.04 -48.26 32.39
C SER A 202 -29.11 -47.67 33.32
N ASN A 203 -28.68 -47.24 34.51
CA ASN A 203 -29.63 -46.87 35.58
C ASN A 203 -29.96 -45.37 35.63
N TYR A 204 -29.04 -44.52 35.10
CA TYR A 204 -29.17 -43.05 35.14
C TYR A 204 -28.81 -42.43 33.78
N PRO A 205 -29.45 -42.81 32.66
CA PRO A 205 -29.04 -42.39 31.32
C PRO A 205 -29.02 -40.89 31.11
N ALA A 206 -29.94 -40.13 31.70
CA ALA A 206 -29.97 -38.68 31.61
C ALA A 206 -28.78 -38.01 32.30
N TYR A 207 -28.40 -38.52 33.48
CA TYR A 207 -27.20 -38.04 34.19
C TYR A 207 -25.92 -38.39 33.45
N TYR A 208 -25.83 -39.60 32.92
CA TYR A 208 -24.69 -40.03 32.12
C TYR A 208 -24.50 -39.16 30.88
N GLN A 209 -25.57 -38.86 30.11
CA GLN A 209 -25.50 -37.97 28.96
C GLN A 209 -25.08 -36.55 29.35
N ALA A 210 -25.65 -35.99 30.43
CA ALA A 210 -25.25 -34.67 30.91
C ALA A 210 -23.78 -34.62 31.32
N LYS A 211 -23.29 -35.66 32.03
CA LYS A 211 -21.87 -35.82 32.40
C LYS A 211 -20.95 -35.88 31.17
N GLN A 212 -21.30 -36.66 30.15
CA GLN A 212 -20.54 -36.76 28.90
C GLN A 212 -20.53 -35.44 28.13
N ASN A 213 -21.65 -34.71 28.12
CA ASN A 213 -21.73 -33.40 27.45
C ASN A 213 -20.86 -32.35 28.18
N LEU A 214 -20.86 -32.37 29.50
CA LEU A 214 -19.98 -31.51 30.30
C LEU A 214 -18.51 -31.84 30.05
N GLN A 215 -18.16 -33.15 30.02
CA GLN A 215 -16.78 -33.55 29.73
C GLN A 215 -16.30 -33.05 28.35
N LYS A 216 -17.13 -33.16 27.31
CA LYS A 216 -16.82 -32.64 25.99
C LYS A 216 -16.58 -31.13 26.00
N LYS A 217 -17.38 -30.37 26.77
CA LYS A 217 -17.17 -28.92 26.93
C LYS A 217 -15.84 -28.61 27.64
N ILE A 218 -15.51 -29.34 28.70
CA ILE A 218 -14.24 -29.20 29.42
C ILE A 218 -13.06 -29.47 28.49
N ASP A 219 -13.15 -30.50 27.65
CA ASP A 219 -12.10 -30.84 26.71
C ASP A 219 -11.96 -29.78 25.60
N PHE A 220 -13.08 -29.23 25.12
CA PHE A 220 -13.08 -28.10 24.20
C PHE A 220 -12.46 -26.84 24.84
N HIS A 221 -12.78 -26.57 26.10
CA HIS A 221 -12.20 -25.45 26.85
C HIS A 221 -10.67 -25.56 26.97
N LYS A 222 -10.14 -26.77 27.22
CA LYS A 222 -8.70 -27.03 27.23
C LYS A 222 -8.08 -26.79 25.86
N LEU A 223 -8.77 -27.18 24.79
CA LEU A 223 -8.31 -26.92 23.41
C LEU A 223 -8.25 -25.42 23.09
N LEU A 224 -9.28 -24.66 23.49
CA LEU A 224 -9.28 -23.20 23.35
C LEU A 224 -8.11 -22.55 24.11
N HIS A 225 -7.83 -23.02 25.33
CA HIS A 225 -6.68 -22.53 26.09
C HIS A 225 -5.36 -22.81 25.37
N ALA A 226 -5.18 -24.02 24.85
CA ALA A 226 -3.97 -24.38 24.11
C ALA A 226 -3.79 -23.53 22.85
N GLU A 227 -4.88 -23.27 22.11
CA GLU A 227 -4.87 -22.40 20.91
C GLU A 227 -4.51 -20.96 21.26
N ILE A 228 -5.05 -20.42 22.36
CA ILE A 228 -4.71 -19.07 22.85
C ILE A 228 -3.21 -18.99 23.19
N GLU A 229 -2.69 -19.95 23.92
CA GLU A 229 -1.27 -19.97 24.29
C GLU A 229 -0.35 -20.12 23.04
N GLN A 230 -0.76 -20.94 22.07
CA GLN A 230 -0.07 -21.07 20.80
C GLN A 230 -0.02 -19.72 20.04
N LYS A 231 -1.14 -19.01 19.97
CA LYS A 231 -1.22 -17.68 19.33
C LYS A 231 -0.42 -16.62 20.09
N LYS A 232 -0.33 -16.69 21.43
CA LYS A 232 0.53 -15.79 22.22
C LYS A 232 2.00 -16.05 21.98
N ILE A 233 2.41 -17.32 21.88
CA ILE A 233 3.78 -17.70 21.51
C ILE A 233 4.10 -17.18 20.12
N ASP A 234 3.19 -17.40 19.16
CA ASP A 234 3.34 -16.87 17.80
C ASP A 234 3.48 -15.34 17.80
N LEU A 235 2.69 -14.60 18.58
CA LEU A 235 2.83 -13.15 18.72
C LEU A 235 4.18 -12.71 19.31
N ALA A 236 4.80 -13.52 20.16
CA ALA A 236 6.09 -13.22 20.78
C ALA A 236 7.29 -13.44 19.83
N ILE A 237 7.10 -14.21 18.76
CA ILE A 237 8.12 -14.43 17.73
C ILE A 237 8.16 -13.20 16.82
N PRO A 238 9.36 -12.62 16.55
CA PRO A 238 9.50 -11.54 15.60
C PRO A 238 8.89 -11.89 14.24
N LYS A 239 8.04 -11.02 13.72
CA LYS A 239 7.41 -11.22 12.40
C LYS A 239 8.30 -10.66 11.32
N THR A 240 8.43 -11.41 10.24
CA THR A 240 8.99 -10.94 8.98
C THR A 240 7.85 -10.54 8.07
N SER A 241 8.08 -9.53 7.24
CA SER A 241 7.09 -9.10 6.26
C SER A 241 6.99 -10.11 5.12
N ASP A 242 5.78 -10.33 4.63
CA ASP A 242 5.51 -11.03 3.36
C ASP A 242 5.90 -10.16 2.15
N VAL A 243 6.32 -8.93 2.41
CA VAL A 243 6.83 -7.98 1.41
C VAL A 243 8.35 -7.96 1.44
N GLN A 244 8.99 -8.40 0.37
CA GLN A 244 10.44 -8.39 0.23
C GLN A 244 10.90 -7.27 -0.69
N ILE A 245 11.90 -6.48 -0.26
CA ILE A 245 12.57 -5.52 -1.15
C ILE A 245 13.61 -6.29 -1.95
N VAL A 246 13.30 -6.51 -3.24
CA VAL A 246 14.16 -7.27 -4.16
C VAL A 246 15.28 -6.40 -4.68
N ASP A 247 14.93 -5.21 -5.18
CA ASP A 247 15.88 -4.25 -5.70
C ASP A 247 15.66 -2.90 -5.01
N ALA A 248 16.64 -2.43 -4.27
CA ALA A 248 16.61 -1.09 -3.70
C ALA A 248 16.96 -0.04 -4.77
N ALA A 249 16.24 1.08 -4.74
CA ALA A 249 16.51 2.20 -5.64
C ALA A 249 17.91 2.79 -5.38
N THR A 250 18.63 3.01 -6.47
CA THR A 250 19.91 3.74 -6.49
C THR A 250 19.73 5.09 -7.18
N PRO A 251 20.53 6.11 -6.83
CA PRO A 251 20.44 7.40 -7.49
C PRO A 251 20.70 7.26 -9.00
N PRO A 252 19.76 7.69 -9.88
CA PRO A 252 19.92 7.58 -11.32
C PRO A 252 20.98 8.54 -11.83
N LYS A 253 21.78 8.08 -12.80
CA LYS A 253 22.87 8.88 -13.40
C LYS A 253 22.38 9.91 -14.41
N SER A 254 21.21 9.67 -15.03
CA SER A 254 20.63 10.54 -16.08
C SER A 254 19.20 10.96 -15.72
N PRO A 255 18.81 12.20 -16.04
CA PRO A 255 17.43 12.65 -15.85
C PRO A 255 16.50 11.98 -16.88
N ILE A 256 15.24 11.80 -16.51
CA ILE A 256 14.16 11.29 -17.36
C ILE A 256 13.45 12.40 -18.15
N GLY A 257 13.73 13.66 -17.86
CA GLY A 257 13.14 14.83 -18.51
C GLY A 257 13.56 16.14 -17.83
N PRO A 258 13.22 17.26 -18.45
CA PRO A 258 12.75 17.42 -19.83
C PRO A 258 13.83 17.13 -20.86
N ASP A 259 13.43 16.74 -22.07
CA ASP A 259 14.35 16.49 -23.19
C ASP A 259 15.00 17.80 -23.69
N ARG A 260 16.11 18.18 -23.06
CA ARG A 260 16.87 19.40 -23.43
C ARG A 260 17.30 19.43 -24.90
N PRO A 261 17.76 18.31 -25.52
CA PRO A 261 18.03 18.28 -26.94
C PRO A 261 16.83 18.67 -27.80
N LEU A 262 15.62 18.14 -27.45
CA LEU A 262 14.39 18.49 -28.12
C LEU A 262 14.06 19.99 -27.98
N GLY A 263 14.29 20.56 -26.80
CA GLY A 263 14.11 21.99 -26.54
C GLY A 263 15.03 22.87 -27.44
N ALA A 264 16.29 22.48 -27.60
CA ALA A 264 17.25 23.14 -28.50
C ALA A 264 16.80 23.05 -29.97
N VAL A 265 16.33 21.88 -30.41
CA VAL A 265 15.81 21.68 -31.77
C VAL A 265 14.56 22.53 -32.02
N LEU A 266 13.62 22.59 -31.07
CA LEU A 266 12.42 23.42 -31.17
C LEU A 266 12.75 24.92 -31.24
N LEU A 267 13.77 25.38 -30.53
CA LEU A 267 14.25 26.78 -30.65
C LEU A 267 14.79 27.08 -32.04
N VAL A 268 15.63 26.20 -32.56
CA VAL A 268 16.22 26.38 -33.92
C VAL A 268 15.08 26.37 -34.95
N ILE A 269 14.20 25.38 -34.91
CA ILE A 269 13.05 25.27 -35.85
C ILE A 269 12.12 26.51 -35.72
N GLY A 270 11.87 27.00 -34.51
CA GLY A 270 11.03 28.14 -34.26
C GLY A 270 11.58 29.47 -34.76
N LEU A 271 12.91 29.60 -34.90
CA LEU A 271 13.54 30.81 -35.44
C LEU A 271 13.23 31.03 -36.94
N PHE A 272 13.08 29.96 -37.74
CA PHE A 272 12.78 30.08 -39.16
C PHE A 272 11.46 30.77 -39.47
N PRO A 273 10.30 30.33 -38.89
CA PRO A 273 9.04 30.99 -39.15
C PRO A 273 8.93 32.38 -38.48
N THR A 274 9.66 32.63 -37.36
CA THR A 274 9.67 33.98 -36.76
C THR A 274 10.37 34.99 -37.71
N VAL A 275 11.55 34.64 -38.20
CA VAL A 275 12.32 35.46 -39.14
C VAL A 275 11.56 35.59 -40.47
N GLY A 276 11.06 34.48 -41.02
CA GLY A 276 10.24 34.47 -42.24
C GLY A 276 8.97 35.34 -42.13
N GLY A 277 8.23 35.19 -41.04
CA GLY A 277 7.03 35.99 -40.77
C GLY A 277 7.32 37.49 -40.63
N PHE A 278 8.43 37.84 -39.97
CA PHE A 278 8.89 39.22 -39.85
C PHE A 278 9.26 39.85 -41.19
N LEU A 279 10.04 39.15 -42.00
CA LEU A 279 10.46 39.58 -43.34
C LEU A 279 9.25 39.74 -44.26
N PHE A 280 8.28 38.83 -44.18
CA PHE A 280 7.05 38.87 -44.96
C PHE A 280 6.15 40.06 -44.57
N LEU A 281 6.04 40.41 -43.31
CA LEU A 281 5.33 41.57 -42.82
C LEU A 281 6.02 42.89 -43.22
N LYS A 282 7.37 42.88 -43.20
CA LYS A 282 8.16 44.04 -43.64
C LYS A 282 8.03 44.30 -45.15
N SER A 283 8.11 43.24 -45.97
CA SER A 283 7.91 43.32 -47.43
C SER A 283 6.51 43.80 -47.79
N SER A 284 5.49 43.36 -47.07
CA SER A 284 4.09 43.79 -47.32
C SER A 284 3.81 45.28 -46.95
N ARG A 285 4.65 45.89 -46.10
CA ARG A 285 4.58 47.31 -45.80
C ARG A 285 5.23 48.17 -46.91
N LEU A 286 6.32 47.69 -47.53
CA LEU A 286 7.01 48.36 -48.62
C LEU A 286 6.24 48.31 -49.95
N SER A 287 5.38 47.34 -50.16
CA SER A 287 4.50 47.21 -51.35
C SER A 287 3.18 48.01 -51.23
N SER A 288 2.90 48.64 -50.09
CA SER A 288 1.68 49.43 -49.82
C SER A 288 1.98 50.94 -49.66
N ALA A 289 3.25 51.37 -49.79
CA ALA A 289 3.67 52.77 -49.93
C ALA A 289 4.02 53.05 -51.39
#